data_376965c25ef3efed1eae834d9e9b75e6
#
_entry.id   376965c25ef3efed1eae834d9e9b75e6
#
_cell.length_a   1.000
_cell.length_b   1.000
_cell.length_c   1.000
_cell.angle_alpha   90.00
_cell.angle_beta   90.00
_cell.angle_gamma   90.00
#
_symmetry.space_group_name_H-M   'P 1'
#
loop_
_entity.id
_entity.type
_entity.pdbx_description
1 polymer ?
#
loop_
_entity_poly.entity_id
_entity_poly.type
_entity_poly.pdbx_seq_one_letter_code
_entity_poly.pdbx_strand_id
1 'polypeptide(L)'
;MVVLCIGGLGPALAQECAPTDAAEVLHAEQQRLSAQMKNDLDTMAQLLDDELVYVRNSAVVDSKTSYLDSMRKGDTVYEFIEHSNDSVRIYGCVAILTGQGKYDVRIGQKPLKLMLRYHSVWQKTKGQLRMVSWQATRMP
;
A
#
# COMPACT_ATOMS: atom_id res chain seq x y z
N MET A 1 -2.35 18.95 -56.57
CA MET A 1 -1.33 18.96 -55.50
C MET A 1 -2.05 18.68 -54.22
N VAL A 2 -1.98 17.42 -53.75
CA VAL A 2 -2.69 16.93 -52.55
C VAL A 2 -1.66 16.95 -51.45
N VAL A 3 -1.87 17.78 -50.42
CA VAL A 3 -1.07 17.82 -49.22
C VAL A 3 -1.63 16.81 -48.24
N LEU A 4 -0.93 15.71 -48.05
CA LEU A 4 -1.25 14.67 -47.07
C LEU A 4 -0.76 15.16 -45.69
N CYS A 5 -1.68 15.63 -44.84
CA CYS A 5 -1.38 15.87 -43.42
C CYS A 5 -1.22 14.52 -42.72
N ILE A 6 0.02 14.10 -42.48
CA ILE A 6 0.33 12.98 -41.59
C ILE A 6 0.17 13.52 -40.16
N GLY A 7 -0.99 13.27 -39.57
CA GLY A 7 -1.23 13.49 -38.14
C GLY A 7 -0.34 12.55 -37.36
N GLY A 8 0.74 13.07 -36.76
CA GLY A 8 1.57 12.33 -35.81
C GLY A 8 0.75 12.00 -34.59
N LEU A 9 0.37 10.73 -34.40
CA LEU A 9 0.01 10.17 -33.11
C LEU A 9 1.26 10.29 -32.24
N GLY A 10 1.30 11.32 -31.39
CA GLY A 10 2.28 11.37 -30.30
C GLY A 10 2.19 10.09 -29.48
N PRO A 11 3.31 9.55 -28.97
CA PRO A 11 3.25 8.41 -28.10
C PRO A 11 2.33 8.77 -26.94
N ALA A 12 1.26 7.99 -26.74
CA ALA A 12 0.52 8.01 -25.50
C ALA A 12 1.58 7.90 -24.41
N LEU A 13 1.65 8.89 -23.50
CA LEU A 13 2.53 8.87 -22.36
C LEU A 13 2.14 7.62 -21.55
N ALA A 14 2.77 6.51 -21.88
CA ALA A 14 2.76 5.36 -21.01
C ALA A 14 3.18 5.91 -19.65
N GLN A 15 2.30 5.81 -18.65
CA GLN A 15 2.64 6.13 -17.26
C GLN A 15 4.02 5.54 -17.03
N GLU A 16 5.02 6.39 -16.72
CA GLU A 16 6.40 5.93 -16.64
C GLU A 16 6.51 4.87 -15.55
N CYS A 17 6.41 3.62 -15.96
CA CYS A 17 6.58 2.43 -15.16
C CYS A 17 8.07 2.20 -15.00
N ALA A 18 8.67 2.83 -13.97
CA ALA A 18 10.08 2.64 -13.65
C ALA A 18 10.27 1.34 -12.88
N PRO A 19 11.31 0.55 -13.19
CA PRO A 19 11.60 -0.66 -12.42
C PRO A 19 11.77 -0.35 -10.94
N THR A 20 11.31 -1.27 -10.09
CA THR A 20 11.57 -1.26 -8.64
C THR A 20 12.37 -2.50 -8.25
N ASP A 21 12.87 -2.54 -7.03
CA ASP A 21 13.59 -3.67 -6.46
C ASP A 21 13.07 -4.03 -5.06
N ALA A 22 13.51 -5.16 -4.54
CA ALA A 22 13.04 -5.67 -3.26
C ALA A 22 13.43 -4.76 -2.09
N ALA A 23 14.59 -4.11 -2.13
CA ALA A 23 15.05 -3.23 -1.07
C ALA A 23 14.20 -1.95 -0.99
N GLU A 24 13.85 -1.36 -2.14
CA GLU A 24 12.93 -0.21 -2.20
C GLU A 24 11.56 -0.56 -1.61
N VAL A 25 11.00 -1.74 -1.96
CA VAL A 25 9.68 -2.19 -1.49
C VAL A 25 9.69 -2.43 0.01
N LEU A 26 10.70 -3.13 0.53
CA LEU A 26 10.84 -3.37 1.97
C LEU A 26 11.04 -2.07 2.76
N HIS A 27 11.80 -1.12 2.22
CA HIS A 27 11.96 0.19 2.82
C HIS A 27 10.64 0.97 2.87
N ALA A 28 9.90 1.01 1.77
CA ALA A 28 8.58 1.66 1.72
C ALA A 28 7.58 1.01 2.70
N GLU A 29 7.58 -0.31 2.81
CA GLU A 29 6.74 -1.02 3.78
C GLU A 29 7.12 -0.67 5.22
N GLN A 30 8.41 -0.62 5.56
CA GLN A 30 8.86 -0.20 6.88
C GLN A 30 8.46 1.24 7.21
N GLN A 31 8.56 2.16 6.25
CA GLN A 31 8.07 3.53 6.41
C GLN A 31 6.57 3.55 6.66
N ARG A 32 5.80 2.75 5.92
CA ARG A 32 4.36 2.63 6.10
C ARG A 32 3.99 2.11 7.48
N LEU A 33 4.64 1.05 7.97
CA LEU A 33 4.40 0.50 9.30
C LEU A 33 4.73 1.53 10.40
N SER A 34 5.85 2.22 10.27
CA SER A 34 6.23 3.29 11.20
C SER A 34 5.20 4.42 11.23
N ALA A 35 4.77 4.88 10.06
CA ALA A 35 3.77 5.92 9.94
C ALA A 35 2.41 5.49 10.51
N GLN A 36 2.03 4.25 10.27
CA GLN A 36 0.80 3.65 10.79
C GLN A 36 0.78 3.61 12.33
N MET A 37 1.88 3.17 12.96
CA MET A 37 2.02 3.15 14.42
C MET A 37 2.09 4.55 15.05
N LYS A 38 2.66 5.52 14.33
CA LYS A 38 2.77 6.92 14.80
C LYS A 38 1.54 7.76 14.49
N ASN A 39 0.57 7.20 13.76
CA ASN A 39 -0.58 7.94 13.20
C ASN A 39 -0.15 9.14 12.33
N ASP A 40 0.95 8.96 11.58
CA ASP A 40 1.48 9.95 10.64
C ASP A 40 0.70 9.88 9.33
N LEU A 41 -0.37 10.67 9.26
CA LEU A 41 -1.30 10.66 8.13
C LEU A 41 -0.66 11.22 6.85
N ASP A 42 0.29 12.14 6.96
CA ASP A 42 0.95 12.75 5.80
C ASP A 42 1.85 11.74 5.10
N THR A 43 2.68 11.02 5.86
CA THR A 43 3.50 9.94 5.31
C THR A 43 2.62 8.80 4.77
N MET A 44 1.56 8.43 5.47
CA MET A 44 0.60 7.43 4.97
C MET A 44 -0.02 7.87 3.65
N ALA A 45 -0.45 9.13 3.53
CA ALA A 45 -1.05 9.66 2.30
C ALA A 45 -0.09 9.62 1.10
N GLN A 46 1.21 9.77 1.33
CA GLN A 46 2.24 9.69 0.28
C GLN A 46 2.51 8.24 -0.17
N LEU A 47 2.45 7.28 0.76
CA LEU A 47 2.75 5.87 0.48
C LEU A 47 1.54 5.08 -0.04
N LEU A 48 0.33 5.59 0.12
CA LEU A 48 -0.90 4.97 -0.37
C LEU A 48 -1.30 5.57 -1.71
N ASP A 49 -1.62 4.72 -2.67
CA ASP A 49 -2.13 5.14 -3.97
C ASP A 49 -3.56 5.67 -3.87
N ASP A 50 -3.95 6.58 -4.77
CA ASP A 50 -5.30 7.15 -4.78
C ASP A 50 -6.37 6.11 -5.13
N GLU A 51 -5.98 5.06 -5.87
CA GLU A 51 -6.85 3.92 -6.21
C GLU A 51 -6.68 2.73 -5.25
N LEU A 52 -6.16 2.96 -4.04
CA LEU A 52 -5.95 1.91 -3.05
C LEU A 52 -7.21 1.09 -2.79
N VAL A 53 -7.04 -0.24 -2.80
CA VAL A 53 -8.01 -1.19 -2.26
C VAL A 53 -7.40 -1.87 -1.03
N TYR A 54 -7.92 -1.56 0.15
CA TYR A 54 -7.42 -2.09 1.42
C TYR A 54 -8.45 -3.00 2.06
N VAL A 55 -8.21 -4.31 2.03
CA VAL A 55 -9.13 -5.33 2.59
C VAL A 55 -8.68 -5.72 3.99
N ARG A 56 -9.44 -5.33 4.99
CA ARG A 56 -9.18 -5.68 6.39
C ARG A 56 -9.41 -7.18 6.64
N ASN A 57 -8.80 -7.71 7.68
CA ASN A 57 -9.03 -9.09 8.13
C ASN A 57 -10.50 -9.37 8.55
N SER A 58 -11.31 -8.33 8.71
CA SER A 58 -12.77 -8.37 8.95
C SER A 58 -13.60 -8.35 7.66
N ALA A 59 -12.96 -8.40 6.49
CA ALA A 59 -13.56 -8.25 5.16
C ALA A 59 -14.09 -6.83 4.84
N VAL A 60 -13.90 -5.85 5.72
CA VAL A 60 -14.17 -4.45 5.39
C VAL A 60 -13.19 -3.97 4.33
N VAL A 61 -13.70 -3.29 3.32
CA VAL A 61 -12.90 -2.72 2.23
C VAL A 61 -12.83 -1.21 2.40
N ASP A 62 -11.62 -0.70 2.50
CA ASP A 62 -11.33 0.73 2.55
C ASP A 62 -10.72 1.22 1.24
N SER A 63 -11.07 2.43 0.87
CA SER A 63 -10.29 3.28 -0.02
C SER A 63 -9.19 3.99 0.76
N LYS A 64 -8.27 4.68 0.06
CA LYS A 64 -7.28 5.57 0.72
C LYS A 64 -7.97 6.57 1.66
N THR A 65 -9.03 7.22 1.19
CA THR A 65 -9.76 8.22 1.97
C THR A 65 -10.37 7.62 3.23
N SER A 66 -11.14 6.53 3.12
CA SER A 66 -11.81 5.92 4.27
C SER A 66 -10.80 5.34 5.27
N TYR A 67 -9.68 4.80 4.78
CA TYR A 67 -8.61 4.29 5.63
C TYR A 67 -7.95 5.41 6.45
N LEU A 68 -7.56 6.53 5.80
CA LEU A 68 -6.97 7.68 6.48
C LEU A 68 -7.94 8.36 7.44
N ASP A 69 -9.24 8.42 7.09
CA ASP A 69 -10.27 8.95 7.98
C ASP A 69 -10.46 8.11 9.24
N SER A 70 -10.42 6.79 9.11
CA SER A 70 -10.44 5.86 10.25
C SER A 70 -9.27 6.09 11.21
N MET A 71 -8.07 6.33 10.68
CA MET A 71 -6.89 6.67 11.47
C MET A 71 -7.04 8.05 12.14
N ARG A 72 -7.48 9.06 11.39
CA ARG A 72 -7.69 10.44 11.88
C ARG A 72 -8.68 10.51 13.03
N LYS A 73 -9.77 9.75 12.93
CA LYS A 73 -10.82 9.67 13.98
C LYS A 73 -10.39 8.84 15.18
N GLY A 74 -9.32 8.06 15.07
CA GLY A 74 -8.91 7.13 16.11
C GLY A 74 -9.81 5.90 16.23
N ASP A 75 -10.60 5.59 15.18
CA ASP A 75 -11.45 4.39 15.15
C ASP A 75 -10.60 3.12 15.17
N THR A 76 -9.42 3.19 14.56
CA THR A 76 -8.41 2.14 14.62
C THR A 76 -7.07 2.76 14.99
N VAL A 77 -6.47 2.29 16.07
CA VAL A 77 -5.14 2.69 16.54
C VAL A 77 -4.22 1.49 16.50
N TYR A 78 -3.09 1.63 15.80
CA TYR A 78 -2.06 0.61 15.70
C TYR A 78 -0.98 0.89 16.75
N GLU A 79 -1.01 0.16 17.85
CA GLU A 79 -0.09 0.36 18.97
C GLU A 79 1.26 -0.33 18.73
N PHE A 80 1.22 -1.48 18.05
CA PHE A 80 2.41 -2.25 17.68
C PHE A 80 2.17 -3.07 16.42
N ILE A 81 3.15 -3.07 15.53
CA ILE A 81 3.17 -3.94 14.35
C ILE A 81 4.59 -4.48 14.18
N GLU A 82 4.69 -5.80 14.04
CA GLU A 82 5.93 -6.49 13.70
C GLU A 82 5.69 -7.44 12.55
N HIS A 83 6.37 -7.23 11.42
CA HIS A 83 6.34 -8.13 10.27
C HIS A 83 7.46 -9.16 10.32
N SER A 84 7.20 -10.32 9.75
CA SER A 84 8.15 -11.42 9.64
C SER A 84 7.87 -12.28 8.42
N ASN A 85 8.89 -13.04 7.99
CA ASN A 85 8.80 -13.92 6.81
C ASN A 85 8.38 -13.18 5.53
N ASP A 86 8.87 -11.94 5.38
CA ASP A 86 8.57 -11.11 4.22
C ASP A 86 9.24 -11.67 2.97
N SER A 87 8.46 -11.75 1.89
CA SER A 87 8.90 -12.19 0.57
C SER A 87 8.43 -11.21 -0.49
N VAL A 88 9.36 -10.71 -1.30
CA VAL A 88 9.09 -9.75 -2.37
C VAL A 88 9.30 -10.40 -3.72
N ARG A 89 8.33 -10.24 -4.62
CA ARG A 89 8.45 -10.63 -6.03
C ARG A 89 8.27 -9.39 -6.89
N ILE A 90 9.17 -9.21 -7.87
CA ILE A 90 9.22 -8.02 -8.72
C ILE A 90 8.72 -8.36 -10.13
N TYR A 91 7.84 -7.52 -10.65
CA TYR A 91 7.30 -7.57 -12.00
C TYR A 91 7.39 -6.17 -12.63
N GLY A 92 8.60 -5.78 -13.06
CA GLY A 92 8.87 -4.44 -13.57
C GLY A 92 8.65 -3.36 -12.52
N CYS A 93 7.67 -2.48 -12.71
CA CYS A 93 7.31 -1.43 -11.74
C CYS A 93 6.31 -1.90 -10.66
N VAL A 94 5.89 -3.15 -10.71
CA VAL A 94 4.96 -3.74 -9.74
C VAL A 94 5.70 -4.74 -8.88
N ALA A 95 5.44 -4.70 -7.58
CA ALA A 95 5.94 -5.67 -6.62
C ALA A 95 4.80 -6.27 -5.80
N ILE A 96 4.94 -7.56 -5.51
CA ILE A 96 4.06 -8.28 -4.60
C ILE A 96 4.87 -8.61 -3.35
N LEU A 97 4.42 -8.10 -2.21
CA LEU A 97 4.99 -8.37 -0.90
C LEU A 97 4.01 -9.24 -0.11
N THR A 98 4.51 -10.35 0.42
CA THR A 98 3.74 -11.25 1.28
C THR A 98 4.51 -11.50 2.56
N GLY A 99 3.80 -11.74 3.66
CA GLY A 99 4.43 -12.02 4.94
C GLY A 99 3.42 -12.33 6.03
N GLN A 100 3.91 -12.28 7.26
CA GLN A 100 3.12 -12.42 8.47
C GLN A 100 3.36 -11.21 9.38
N GLY A 101 2.40 -10.90 10.22
CA GLY A 101 2.54 -9.80 11.15
C GLY A 101 1.82 -10.04 12.46
N LYS A 102 2.46 -9.57 13.53
CA LYS A 102 1.82 -9.39 14.84
C LYS A 102 1.32 -7.97 14.92
N TYR A 103 0.09 -7.82 15.35
CA TYR A 103 -0.56 -6.52 15.46
C TYR A 103 -1.22 -6.38 16.82
N ASP A 104 -0.83 -5.36 17.58
CA ASP A 104 -1.58 -4.88 18.73
C ASP A 104 -2.34 -3.64 18.27
N VAL A 105 -3.67 -3.76 18.18
CA VAL A 105 -4.53 -2.71 17.68
C VAL A 105 -5.64 -2.41 18.68
N ARG A 106 -6.14 -1.18 18.64
CA ARG A 106 -7.36 -0.80 19.35
C ARG A 106 -8.40 -0.39 18.32
N ILE A 107 -9.56 -1.05 18.35
CA ILE A 107 -10.71 -0.75 17.49
C ILE A 107 -11.82 -0.20 18.39
N GLY A 108 -12.13 1.09 18.23
CA GLY A 108 -12.90 1.82 19.21
C GLY A 108 -12.14 1.83 20.55
N GLN A 109 -12.73 1.29 21.61
CA GLN A 109 -12.09 1.15 22.93
C GLN A 109 -11.55 -0.27 23.19
N LYS A 110 -11.72 -1.19 22.23
CA LYS A 110 -11.40 -2.61 22.41
C LYS A 110 -9.99 -2.95 21.93
N PRO A 111 -9.06 -3.38 22.81
CA PRO A 111 -7.76 -3.88 22.41
C PRO A 111 -7.87 -5.27 21.79
N LEU A 112 -7.09 -5.50 20.73
CA LEU A 112 -7.01 -6.76 20.00
C LEU A 112 -5.56 -7.10 19.70
N LYS A 113 -5.20 -8.37 19.90
CA LYS A 113 -3.93 -8.93 19.43
C LYS A 113 -4.22 -9.87 18.26
N LEU A 114 -3.58 -9.60 17.14
CA LEU A 114 -3.84 -10.31 15.90
C LEU A 114 -2.55 -10.88 15.34
N MET A 115 -2.61 -12.12 14.87
CA MET A 115 -1.63 -12.69 13.94
C MET A 115 -2.25 -12.71 12.56
N LEU A 116 -1.64 -12.01 11.63
CA LEU A 116 -2.15 -11.87 10.27
C LEU A 116 -1.16 -12.43 9.26
N ARG A 117 -1.69 -13.07 8.23
CA ARG A 117 -0.98 -13.27 6.96
C ARG A 117 -1.43 -12.17 6.02
N TYR A 118 -0.48 -11.45 5.43
CA TYR A 118 -0.81 -10.32 4.57
C TYR A 118 -0.22 -10.48 3.17
N HIS A 119 -0.81 -9.76 2.26
CA HIS A 119 -0.42 -9.60 0.88
C HIS A 119 -0.62 -8.14 0.50
N SER A 120 0.41 -7.52 -0.05
CA SER A 120 0.32 -6.16 -0.57
C SER A 120 0.92 -6.07 -1.98
N VAL A 121 0.39 -5.14 -2.75
CA VAL A 121 0.87 -4.81 -4.08
C VAL A 121 1.34 -3.37 -4.08
N TRP A 122 2.55 -3.18 -4.56
CA TRP A 122 3.20 -1.89 -4.70
C TRP A 122 3.46 -1.58 -6.17
N GLN A 123 3.29 -0.33 -6.56
CA GLN A 123 3.56 0.11 -7.92
C GLN A 123 4.41 1.37 -7.91
N LYS A 124 5.44 1.41 -8.76
CA LYS A 124 6.30 2.57 -8.93
C LYS A 124 5.88 3.34 -10.18
N THR A 125 5.34 4.53 -10.00
CA THR A 125 4.94 5.44 -11.08
C THR A 125 5.52 6.81 -10.84
N LYS A 126 6.07 7.43 -11.89
CA LYS A 126 6.72 8.76 -11.80
C LYS A 126 7.77 8.83 -10.68
N GLY A 127 8.57 7.76 -10.52
CA GLY A 127 9.63 7.67 -9.51
C GLY A 127 9.14 7.47 -8.07
N GLN A 128 7.84 7.31 -7.82
CA GLN A 128 7.27 7.11 -6.49
C GLN A 128 6.65 5.72 -6.35
N LEU A 129 7.04 5.01 -5.31
CA LEU A 129 6.50 3.71 -4.94
C LEU A 129 5.30 3.90 -4.01
N ARG A 130 4.12 3.41 -4.43
CA ARG A 130 2.88 3.48 -3.65
C ARG A 130 2.21 2.12 -3.55
N MET A 131 1.57 1.87 -2.42
CA MET A 131 0.76 0.68 -2.21
C MET A 131 -0.60 0.83 -2.88
N VAL A 132 -0.91 -0.05 -3.83
CA VAL A 132 -2.19 -0.06 -4.57
C VAL A 132 -3.18 -1.08 -4.02
N SER A 133 -2.69 -2.10 -3.31
CA SER A 133 -3.56 -3.11 -2.71
C SER A 133 -2.96 -3.67 -1.43
N TRP A 134 -3.80 -3.95 -0.46
CA TRP A 134 -3.45 -4.67 0.75
C TRP A 134 -4.60 -5.58 1.17
N GLN A 135 -4.27 -6.77 1.63
CA GLN A 135 -5.22 -7.71 2.19
C GLN A 135 -4.57 -8.53 3.29
N ALA A 136 -5.30 -8.79 4.36
CA ALA A 136 -4.86 -9.69 5.41
C ALA A 136 -5.92 -10.70 5.79
N THR A 137 -5.44 -11.87 6.22
CA THR A 137 -6.25 -12.95 6.76
C THR A 137 -5.75 -13.26 8.16
N ARG A 138 -6.67 -13.45 9.10
CA ARG A 138 -6.33 -13.85 10.46
C ARG A 138 -5.78 -15.28 10.45
N MET A 139 -4.66 -15.45 11.12
CA MET A 139 -4.08 -16.79 11.37
C MET A 139 -4.74 -17.40 12.59
N PRO A 140 -4.87 -18.73 12.63
CA PRO A 140 -5.39 -19.46 13.79
C PRO A 140 -4.59 -19.20 15.06
#